data_b0b716c39147231b460d81c752d5b3da
#
_entry.id   b0b716c39147231b460d81c752d5b3da
#
_cell.length_a   1.000
_cell.length_b   1.000
_cell.length_c   1.000
_cell.angle_alpha   90.00
_cell.angle_beta   90.00
_cell.angle_gamma   90.00
#
_symmetry.space_group_name_H-M   'P 1'
#
loop_
_entity.id
_entity.type
_entity.pdbx_description
1 polymer ?
#
loop_
_entity_poly.entity_id
_entity_poly.type
_entity_poly.pdbx_seq_one_letter_code
_entity_poly.pdbx_strand_id
1 'polypeptide(L)' 'MRYRYVVRIGPEDIGQRVVVRWRRPAPGGDEVADVVGPLEAADDHHFAVRNRRGELVEIPRERALAAKVIPPR' A
#
# COMPACT_ATOMS: atom_id res chain seq x y z
N MET A 1 -19.32 13.78 -7.85
CA MET A 1 -18.26 12.88 -8.33
C MET A 1 -18.01 11.77 -7.32
N ARG A 2 -18.00 10.54 -7.78
CA ARG A 2 -17.72 9.43 -6.90
C ARG A 2 -16.25 9.15 -6.81
N TYR A 3 -15.76 8.98 -5.62
CA TYR A 3 -14.41 8.53 -5.39
C TYR A 3 -14.35 7.01 -5.51
N ARG A 4 -13.44 6.51 -6.34
CA ARG A 4 -13.20 5.07 -6.45
C ARG A 4 -11.88 4.72 -5.82
N TYR A 5 -11.93 3.75 -4.92
CA TYR A 5 -10.71 3.13 -4.40
C TYR A 5 -10.42 1.89 -5.24
N VAL A 6 -9.26 1.87 -5.87
CA VAL A 6 -8.83 0.75 -6.72
C VAL A 6 -7.41 0.37 -6.37
N VAL A 7 -7.19 -0.92 -6.17
CA VAL A 7 -5.84 -1.46 -5.96
C VAL A 7 -5.29 -1.86 -7.33
N ARG A 8 -4.22 -1.17 -7.77
CA ARG A 8 -3.63 -1.36 -9.10
C ARG A 8 -2.16 -1.74 -9.02
N ILE A 9 -1.79 -2.56 -8.04
CA ILE A 9 -0.44 -3.09 -7.93
C ILE A 9 -0.50 -4.60 -7.75
N GLY A 10 0.55 -5.27 -8.18
CA GLY A 10 0.68 -6.71 -8.05
C GLY A 10 2.14 -7.12 -8.02
N PRO A 11 2.43 -8.42 -8.07
CA PRO A 11 3.81 -8.91 -8.00
C PRO A 11 4.73 -8.35 -9.07
N GLU A 12 4.18 -8.01 -10.24
CA GLU A 12 4.94 -7.43 -11.34
C GLU A 12 5.49 -6.04 -11.01
N ASP A 13 4.98 -5.41 -9.96
CA ASP A 13 5.39 -4.06 -9.57
C ASP A 13 6.43 -4.05 -8.45
N ILE A 14 6.91 -5.22 -8.01
CA ILE A 14 7.94 -5.29 -6.98
C ILE A 14 9.18 -4.56 -7.46
N GLY A 15 9.73 -3.69 -6.59
CA GLY A 15 10.83 -2.80 -6.91
C GLY A 15 10.40 -1.42 -7.34
N GLN A 16 9.14 -1.24 -7.71
CA GLN A 16 8.60 0.07 -8.09
C GLN A 16 8.18 0.85 -6.84
N ARG A 17 8.25 2.17 -6.97
CA ARG A 17 7.71 3.05 -5.93
C ARG A 17 6.19 3.08 -6.04
N VAL A 18 5.51 2.83 -4.93
CA VAL A 18 4.05 2.77 -4.89
C VAL A 18 3.52 3.62 -3.76
N VAL A 19 2.25 3.97 -3.85
CA VAL A 19 1.48 4.48 -2.72
C VAL A 19 0.34 3.51 -2.45
N VAL A 20 0.15 3.17 -1.16
CA VAL A 20 -0.95 2.32 -0.73
C VAL A 20 -1.73 3.04 0.34
N ARG A 21 -3.03 3.19 0.13
CA ARG A 21 -3.98 3.67 1.14
C ARG A 21 -4.67 2.47 1.74
N TRP A 22 -4.71 2.39 3.06
CA TRP A 22 -5.23 1.22 3.73
C TRP A 22 -5.82 1.55 5.09
N ARG A 23 -6.61 0.61 5.60
CA ARG A 23 -7.17 0.69 6.95
C ARG A 23 -6.17 0.10 7.93
N ARG A 24 -5.46 0.96 8.61
CA ARG A 24 -4.43 0.56 9.56
C ARG A 24 -5.06 0.40 10.95
N PRO A 25 -4.77 -0.70 11.67
CA PRO A 25 -5.21 -0.83 13.05
C PRO A 25 -4.61 0.28 13.91
N ALA A 26 -5.42 0.85 14.79
CA ALA A 26 -5.00 1.91 15.68
C ALA A 26 -5.78 1.82 16.99
N PRO A 27 -5.27 2.38 18.09
CA PRO A 27 -6.04 2.46 19.33
C PRO A 27 -7.37 3.19 19.08
N GLY A 28 -8.45 2.61 19.54
CA GLY A 28 -9.77 3.19 19.35
C GLY A 28 -10.43 2.88 18.01
N GLY A 29 -9.81 2.07 17.16
CA GLY A 29 -10.37 1.64 15.89
C GLY A 29 -9.43 1.88 14.73
N ASP A 30 -9.82 1.41 13.54
CA ASP A 30 -9.01 1.55 12.34
C ASP A 30 -8.94 3.01 11.88
N GLU A 31 -7.82 3.37 11.29
CA GLU A 31 -7.66 4.67 10.63
C GLU A 31 -7.18 4.48 9.21
N VAL A 32 -7.51 5.42 8.34
CA VAL A 32 -7.02 5.43 6.97
C VAL A 32 -5.63 6.05 6.95
N ALA A 33 -4.68 5.34 6.36
CA ALA A 33 -3.29 5.77 6.31
C ALA A 33 -2.74 5.53 4.91
N ASP A 34 -1.76 6.34 4.52
CA ASP A 34 -1.02 6.17 3.28
C ASP A 34 0.41 5.77 3.59
N VAL A 35 0.94 4.82 2.83
CA VAL A 35 2.35 4.50 2.86
C VAL A 35 2.92 4.65 1.45
N VAL A 36 4.11 5.23 1.36
CA VAL A 36 4.78 5.49 0.09
C VAL A 36 6.19 4.94 0.17
N GLY A 37 6.58 4.20 -0.85
CA GLY A 37 7.94 3.67 -0.96
C GLY A 37 8.01 2.50 -1.92
N PRO A 38 9.18 1.86 -2.03
CA PRO A 38 9.32 0.69 -2.88
C PRO A 38 8.48 -0.48 -2.38
N LEU A 39 7.81 -1.12 -3.32
CA LEU A 39 7.08 -2.36 -3.05
C LEU A 39 8.08 -3.50 -2.97
N GLU A 40 8.13 -4.19 -1.83
CA GLU A 40 9.09 -5.27 -1.63
C GLU A 40 8.45 -6.65 -1.71
N ALA A 41 7.16 -6.76 -1.48
CA ALA A 41 6.44 -8.01 -1.64
C ALA A 41 5.00 -7.73 -2.04
N ALA A 42 4.44 -8.63 -2.81
CA ALA A 42 3.03 -8.59 -3.19
C ALA A 42 2.59 -10.00 -3.54
N ASP A 43 1.57 -10.48 -2.86
CA ASP A 43 0.99 -11.79 -3.14
C ASP A 43 -0.53 -11.71 -2.96
N ASP A 44 -1.19 -12.86 -2.89
CA ASP A 44 -2.64 -12.90 -2.77
C ASP A 44 -3.15 -12.43 -1.42
N HIS A 45 -2.27 -12.32 -0.44
CA HIS A 45 -2.65 -12.06 0.95
C HIS A 45 -2.18 -10.72 1.49
N HIS A 46 -1.06 -10.20 1.00
CA HIS A 46 -0.54 -8.97 1.55
C HIS A 46 0.41 -8.26 0.58
N PHE A 47 0.67 -6.99 0.90
CA PHE A 47 1.71 -6.18 0.30
C PHE A 47 2.72 -5.78 1.38
N ALA A 48 3.97 -5.59 1.00
CA ALA A 48 5.00 -5.06 1.89
C ALA A 48 5.66 -3.86 1.22
N VAL A 49 5.63 -2.71 1.88
CA VAL A 49 6.17 -1.46 1.36
C VAL A 49 7.16 -0.90 2.35
N ARG A 50 8.34 -0.52 1.87
CA ARG A 50 9.37 0.11 2.70
C ARG A 50 9.09 1.60 2.79
N ASN A 51 8.78 2.11 4.00
CA ASN A 51 8.50 3.52 4.16
C ASN A 51 9.79 4.35 4.23
N ARG A 52 9.65 5.67 4.33
CA ARG A 52 10.82 6.56 4.35
C ARG A 52 11.66 6.45 5.61
N ARG A 53 11.13 5.85 6.67
CA ARG A 53 11.89 5.57 7.89
C ARG A 53 12.71 4.29 7.78
N GLY A 54 12.58 3.56 6.66
CA GLY A 54 13.23 2.27 6.50
C GLY A 54 12.48 1.11 7.12
N GLU A 55 11.25 1.33 7.57
CA GLU A 55 10.43 0.29 8.16
C GLU A 55 9.66 -0.44 7.07
N LEU A 56 9.54 -1.75 7.20
CA LEU A 56 8.71 -2.55 6.30
C LEU A 56 7.29 -2.58 6.82
N VAL A 57 6.38 -1.98 6.06
CA VAL A 57 4.96 -1.94 6.41
C VAL A 57 4.27 -3.07 5.68
N GLU A 58 3.72 -4.01 6.44
CA GLU A 58 2.98 -5.14 5.88
C GLU A 58 1.50 -4.83 5.93
N ILE A 59 0.85 -4.92 4.77
CA ILE A 59 -0.54 -4.52 4.58
C ILE A 59 -1.33 -5.73 4.14
N PRO A 60 -2.24 -6.24 4.99
CA PRO A 60 -3.16 -7.28 4.53
C PRO A 60 -3.94 -6.78 3.32
N ARG A 61 -3.99 -7.59 2.26
CA ARG A 61 -4.63 -7.16 1.00
C ARG A 61 -6.08 -6.74 1.21
N GLU A 62 -6.78 -7.41 2.11
CA GLU A 62 -8.17 -7.09 2.43
C GLU A 62 -8.34 -5.71 3.07
N ARG A 63 -7.27 -5.14 3.61
CA ARG A 63 -7.31 -3.82 4.23
C ARG A 63 -6.84 -2.72 3.28
N ALA A 64 -6.31 -3.06 2.11
CA ALA A 64 -5.90 -2.08 1.13
C ALA A 64 -7.14 -1.48 0.47
N LEU A 65 -7.21 -0.15 0.47
CA LEU A 65 -8.31 0.59 -0.14
C LEU A 65 -7.97 1.01 -1.56
N ALA A 66 -6.73 1.46 -1.77
CA ALA A 66 -6.27 1.90 -3.08
C ALA A 66 -4.76 1.77 -3.14
N ALA A 67 -4.24 1.49 -4.32
CA ALA A 67 -2.79 1.41 -4.51
C ALA A 67 -2.46 1.65 -5.97
N LYS A 68 -1.33 2.33 -6.20
CA LYS A 68 -0.85 2.56 -7.57
C LYS A 68 0.66 2.74 -7.56
N VAL A 69 1.24 2.50 -8.72
CA VAL A 69 2.65 2.80 -8.97
C VAL A 69 2.79 4.31 -9.15
N ILE A 70 3.83 4.87 -8.52
CA ILE A 70 4.20 6.26 -8.71
C ILE A 70 5.27 6.28 -9.78
N PRO A 71 5.01 6.85 -10.97
CA PRO A 71 6.01 6.84 -12.04
C PRO A 71 7.24 7.64 -11.64
N PRO A 72 8.44 7.24 -12.09
CA PRO A 72 9.63 8.05 -11.90
C PRO A 72 9.51 9.36 -12.70
N ARG A 73 10.19 10.36 -12.20
CA ARG A 73 10.24 11.66 -12.91
C ARG A 73 11.19 11.62 -14.08
#